data_a886ef274232eb800451dc4a0225c7d1
#
_entry.id   a886ef274232eb800451dc4a0225c7d1
#
_cell.length_a   1.000
_cell.length_b   1.000
_cell.length_c   1.000
_cell.angle_alpha   90.00
_cell.angle_beta   90.00
_cell.angle_gamma   90.00
#
_symmetry.space_group_name_H-M   'P 1'
#
loop_
_entity.id
_entity.type
_entity.pdbx_description
1 polymer ?
#
loop_
_entity_poly.entity_id
_entity_poly.type
_entity_poly.pdbx_seq_one_letter_code
_entity_poly.pdbx_strand_id
1 'polypeptide(L)'
;PFLLKLQECFTEYNLREYLSLPSIYSQRIFEIVKSWANAPDGEIYISLAELHRYLDTPPSFKADFRQFRIRVLEKAHKDITEKTSFRFEWEPVKVGRSVEKIRFIFNGGKKALAQKEQEKAKEEKRRRLTNQRFIRAVECAKAKGGDCRVMDNMRIVCKLCREKEICSSIRRK
;
A
#
# COMPACT_ATOMS: atom_id res chain seq x y z
N PRO A 1 31.45 3.17 -30.02
CA PRO A 1 30.19 2.80 -30.66
C PRO A 1 29.29 1.89 -29.82
N PHE A 2 29.80 1.25 -28.74
CA PHE A 2 29.02 0.34 -27.88
C PHE A 2 27.91 1.06 -27.11
N LEU A 3 28.17 2.27 -26.64
CA LEU A 3 27.20 3.09 -25.89
C LEU A 3 26.05 3.64 -26.75
N LEU A 4 26.22 3.71 -28.07
CA LEU A 4 25.21 4.21 -28.99
C LEU A 4 24.11 3.17 -29.35
N LYS A 5 24.25 1.93 -28.91
CA LYS A 5 23.28 0.83 -29.14
C LYS A 5 22.48 0.44 -27.91
N LEU A 6 22.60 1.16 -26.78
CA LEU A 6 21.79 0.98 -25.60
C LEU A 6 20.38 1.53 -25.83
N GLN A 7 19.54 0.81 -26.55
CA GLN A 7 18.13 1.17 -26.76
C GLN A 7 17.19 0.42 -25.83
N GLU A 8 17.67 -0.60 -25.13
CA GLU A 8 16.89 -1.47 -24.27
C GLU A 8 17.61 -1.72 -22.94
N CYS A 9 16.84 -1.94 -21.88
CA CYS A 9 17.34 -2.34 -20.55
C CYS A 9 18.30 -1.35 -19.86
N PHE A 10 18.05 -0.04 -19.96
CA PHE A 10 18.80 0.96 -19.22
C PHE A 10 17.96 1.60 -18.10
N THR A 11 18.64 2.09 -17.08
CA THR A 11 18.01 2.82 -15.96
C THR A 11 18.34 4.28 -16.08
N GLU A 12 17.30 5.13 -16.14
CA GLU A 12 17.42 6.57 -16.17
C GLU A 12 17.03 7.18 -14.82
N TYR A 13 17.88 8.03 -14.27
CA TYR A 13 17.59 8.76 -13.05
C TYR A 13 18.31 10.12 -13.00
N ASN A 14 17.78 11.02 -12.18
CA ASN A 14 18.36 12.35 -12.00
C ASN A 14 19.64 12.26 -11.16
N LEU A 15 20.76 12.63 -11.74
CA LEU A 15 22.07 12.59 -11.08
C LEU A 15 22.12 13.48 -9.82
N ARG A 16 21.39 14.61 -9.79
CA ARG A 16 21.33 15.48 -8.60
C ARG A 16 20.65 14.78 -7.43
N GLU A 17 19.57 14.05 -7.68
CA GLU A 17 18.90 13.25 -6.65
C GLU A 17 19.84 12.15 -6.14
N TYR A 18 20.49 11.43 -7.04
CA TYR A 18 21.45 10.39 -6.67
C TYR A 18 22.59 10.90 -5.79
N LEU A 19 23.23 12.02 -6.19
CA LEU A 19 24.34 12.62 -5.45
C LEU A 19 23.90 13.26 -4.11
N SER A 20 22.62 13.55 -3.93
CA SER A 20 22.09 14.05 -2.65
C SER A 20 22.01 12.98 -1.57
N LEU A 21 22.09 11.69 -1.93
CA LEU A 21 22.00 10.58 -1.00
C LEU A 21 23.31 10.44 -0.20
N PRO A 22 23.24 10.45 1.14
CA PRO A 22 24.43 10.56 1.99
C PRO A 22 25.15 9.22 2.21
N SER A 23 24.51 8.11 1.91
CA SER A 23 25.02 6.77 2.18
C SER A 23 25.21 6.01 0.87
N ILE A 24 26.33 5.28 0.77
CA ILE A 24 26.57 4.37 -0.36
C ILE A 24 25.49 3.29 -0.47
N TYR A 25 24.95 2.84 0.66
CA TYR A 25 23.83 1.88 0.66
C TYR A 25 22.54 2.52 0.13
N SER A 26 22.27 3.79 0.47
CA SER A 26 21.13 4.54 -0.05
C SER A 26 21.24 4.74 -1.56
N GLN A 27 22.44 5.04 -2.05
CA GLN A 27 22.72 5.18 -3.48
C GLN A 27 22.50 3.87 -4.23
N ARG A 28 23.09 2.76 -3.75
CA ARG A 28 22.93 1.44 -4.38
C ARG A 28 21.50 0.92 -4.34
N ILE A 29 20.80 1.10 -3.22
CA ILE A 29 19.38 0.73 -3.13
C ILE A 29 18.55 1.59 -4.08
N PHE A 30 18.84 2.89 -4.21
CA PHE A 30 18.16 3.76 -5.16
C PHE A 30 18.33 3.26 -6.61
N GLU A 31 19.53 2.86 -7.02
CA GLU A 31 19.78 2.28 -8.34
C GLU A 31 18.97 0.99 -8.57
N ILE A 32 18.99 0.08 -7.58
CA ILE A 32 18.26 -1.19 -7.64
C ILE A 32 16.75 -0.91 -7.79
N VAL A 33 16.16 -0.12 -6.89
CA VAL A 33 14.71 0.12 -6.91
C VAL A 33 14.29 0.95 -8.13
N LYS A 34 15.15 1.84 -8.61
CA LYS A 34 14.90 2.64 -9.80
C LYS A 34 14.95 1.80 -11.09
N SER A 35 15.83 0.81 -11.17
CA SER A 35 15.88 -0.11 -12.32
C SER A 35 14.60 -0.94 -12.47
N TRP A 36 13.88 -1.16 -11.38
CA TRP A 36 12.63 -1.91 -11.36
C TRP A 36 11.37 -1.03 -11.21
N ALA A 37 11.53 0.29 -11.20
CA ALA A 37 10.42 1.23 -11.03
C ALA A 37 9.28 1.07 -12.03
N ASN A 38 9.60 0.56 -13.22
CA ASN A 38 8.66 0.28 -14.29
C ASN A 38 8.23 -1.19 -14.35
N ALA A 39 8.52 -1.98 -13.32
CA ALA A 39 8.08 -3.38 -13.27
C ALA A 39 6.56 -3.47 -13.49
N PRO A 40 6.08 -4.38 -14.36
CA PRO A 40 4.67 -4.45 -14.73
C PRO A 40 3.74 -4.73 -13.55
N ASP A 41 4.24 -5.44 -12.54
CA ASP A 41 3.47 -5.77 -11.34
C ASP A 41 3.55 -4.71 -10.25
N GLY A 42 4.39 -3.68 -10.44
CA GLY A 42 4.61 -2.63 -9.44
C GLY A 42 5.37 -3.11 -8.20
N GLU A 43 5.96 -4.31 -8.25
CA GLU A 43 6.72 -4.89 -7.14
C GLU A 43 7.81 -5.83 -7.64
N ILE A 44 8.84 -6.03 -6.83
CA ILE A 44 9.87 -7.04 -7.04
C ILE A 44 10.24 -7.74 -5.75
N TYR A 45 10.73 -8.96 -5.90
CA TYR A 45 11.25 -9.79 -4.82
C TYR A 45 12.73 -10.03 -5.05
N ILE A 46 13.57 -9.61 -4.11
CA ILE A 46 15.01 -9.86 -4.14
C ILE A 46 15.37 -10.74 -2.95
N SER A 47 16.12 -11.81 -3.19
CA SER A 47 16.59 -12.65 -2.09
C SER A 47 17.56 -11.87 -1.20
N LEU A 48 17.54 -12.18 0.10
CA LEU A 48 18.43 -11.52 1.06
C LEU A 48 19.91 -11.72 0.70
N ALA A 49 20.26 -12.90 0.18
CA ALA A 49 21.61 -13.21 -0.26
C ALA A 49 22.05 -12.36 -1.47
N GLU A 50 21.17 -12.17 -2.46
CA GLU A 50 21.44 -11.29 -3.59
C GLU A 50 21.56 -9.84 -3.18
N LEU A 51 20.68 -9.38 -2.28
CA LEU A 51 20.72 -8.01 -1.79
C LEU A 51 22.04 -7.73 -1.05
N HIS A 52 22.49 -8.66 -0.22
CA HIS A 52 23.81 -8.57 0.43
C HIS A 52 24.97 -8.54 -0.58
N ARG A 53 24.85 -9.27 -1.69
CA ARG A 53 25.85 -9.26 -2.76
C ARG A 53 25.87 -7.93 -3.51
N TYR A 54 24.69 -7.39 -3.86
CA TYR A 54 24.58 -6.11 -4.58
C TYR A 54 25.06 -4.93 -3.74
N LEU A 55 24.81 -4.97 -2.43
CA LEU A 55 25.20 -3.92 -1.49
C LEU A 55 26.63 -4.09 -0.95
N ASP A 56 27.28 -5.21 -1.25
CA ASP A 56 28.62 -5.56 -0.71
C ASP A 56 28.68 -5.37 0.81
N THR A 57 27.72 -5.99 1.52
CA THR A 57 27.59 -5.81 2.95
C THR A 57 28.60 -6.65 3.73
N PRO A 58 29.15 -6.14 4.84
CA PRO A 58 30.06 -6.89 5.69
C PRO A 58 29.40 -8.11 6.33
N PRO A 59 30.21 -9.12 6.76
CA PRO A 59 29.70 -10.34 7.37
C PRO A 59 28.78 -10.12 8.57
N SER A 60 29.01 -9.05 9.35
CA SER A 60 28.21 -8.68 10.51
C SER A 60 26.75 -8.41 10.16
N PHE A 61 26.45 -7.81 9.00
CA PHE A 61 25.09 -7.58 8.54
C PHE A 61 24.44 -8.84 7.96
N LYS A 62 25.24 -9.78 7.45
CA LYS A 62 24.74 -11.08 6.99
C LYS A 62 24.31 -11.97 8.15
N ALA A 63 25.00 -11.85 9.29
CA ALA A 63 24.70 -12.63 10.49
C ALA A 63 23.48 -12.10 11.27
N ASP A 64 23.23 -10.79 11.24
CA ASP A 64 22.15 -10.16 11.99
C ASP A 64 21.26 -9.30 11.07
N PHE A 65 20.12 -9.88 10.69
CA PHE A 65 19.11 -9.19 9.88
C PHE A 65 18.58 -7.91 10.55
N ARG A 66 18.51 -7.86 11.89
CA ARG A 66 18.03 -6.66 12.59
C ARG A 66 18.97 -5.48 12.37
N GLN A 67 20.27 -5.70 12.43
CA GLN A 67 21.28 -4.67 12.16
C GLN A 67 21.22 -4.22 10.69
N PHE A 68 21.12 -5.17 9.77
CA PHE A 68 20.95 -4.90 8.34
C PHE A 68 19.69 -4.07 8.07
N ARG A 69 18.57 -4.47 8.65
CA ARG A 69 17.31 -3.76 8.53
C ARG A 69 17.44 -2.30 8.95
N ILE A 70 17.90 -2.03 10.16
CA ILE A 70 17.93 -0.68 10.74
C ILE A 70 18.97 0.20 10.03
N ARG A 71 20.18 -0.33 9.84
CA ARG A 71 21.32 0.47 9.34
C ARG A 71 21.37 0.62 7.83
N VAL A 72 20.74 -0.29 7.10
CA VAL A 72 20.77 -0.29 5.64
C VAL A 72 19.38 -0.01 5.06
N LEU A 73 18.38 -0.88 5.30
CA LEU A 73 17.08 -0.76 4.64
C LEU A 73 16.27 0.44 5.11
N GLU A 74 16.08 0.60 6.42
CA GLU A 74 15.29 1.72 6.98
C GLU A 74 15.99 3.06 6.71
N LYS A 75 17.31 3.10 6.86
CA LYS A 75 18.08 4.31 6.58
C LYS A 75 18.01 4.68 5.09
N ALA A 76 18.19 3.72 4.19
CA ALA A 76 18.10 3.98 2.76
C ALA A 76 16.68 4.40 2.34
N HIS A 77 15.65 3.74 2.88
CA HIS A 77 14.27 4.12 2.64
C HIS A 77 14.00 5.58 3.07
N LYS A 78 14.45 5.96 4.27
CA LYS A 78 14.33 7.33 4.77
C LYS A 78 15.07 8.33 3.87
N ASP A 79 16.35 8.08 3.58
CA ASP A 79 17.19 8.96 2.78
C ASP A 79 16.60 9.19 1.38
N ILE A 80 16.13 8.11 0.73
CA ILE A 80 15.54 8.19 -0.62
C ILE A 80 14.21 8.95 -0.57
N THR A 81 13.36 8.66 0.41
CA THR A 81 12.06 9.32 0.55
C THR A 81 12.20 10.81 0.86
N GLU A 82 13.18 11.22 1.66
CA GLU A 82 13.38 12.62 2.03
C GLU A 82 14.08 13.43 0.94
N LYS A 83 15.04 12.83 0.23
CA LYS A 83 15.97 13.57 -0.65
C LYS A 83 15.71 13.42 -2.14
N THR A 84 14.82 12.50 -2.52
CA THR A 84 14.48 12.26 -3.93
C THR A 84 12.99 12.36 -4.18
N SER A 85 12.59 12.47 -5.43
CA SER A 85 11.19 12.40 -5.85
C SER A 85 10.63 10.97 -5.86
N PHE A 86 11.50 9.96 -5.72
CA PHE A 86 11.13 8.56 -5.82
C PHE A 86 10.52 8.05 -4.51
N ARG A 87 9.46 7.24 -4.62
CA ARG A 87 8.76 6.64 -3.48
C ARG A 87 8.60 5.15 -3.70
N PHE A 88 8.92 4.38 -2.68
CA PHE A 88 8.74 2.93 -2.64
C PHE A 88 8.49 2.50 -1.20
N GLU A 89 7.92 1.32 -1.05
CA GLU A 89 7.77 0.64 0.24
C GLU A 89 8.57 -0.66 0.18
N TRP A 90 8.88 -1.23 1.32
CA TRP A 90 9.54 -2.53 1.38
C TRP A 90 9.02 -3.36 2.54
N GLU A 91 8.98 -4.67 2.34
CA GLU A 91 8.51 -5.63 3.31
C GLU A 91 9.43 -6.85 3.36
N PRO A 92 9.76 -7.40 4.55
CA PRO A 92 10.49 -8.64 4.67
C PRO A 92 9.55 -9.83 4.44
N VAL A 93 9.91 -10.71 3.51
CA VAL A 93 9.21 -11.97 3.25
C VAL A 93 9.92 -13.09 4.01
N LYS A 94 9.18 -13.72 4.92
CA LYS A 94 9.69 -14.78 5.78
C LYS A 94 9.33 -16.15 5.24
N VAL A 95 10.26 -17.08 5.40
CA VAL A 95 10.02 -18.52 5.23
C VAL A 95 10.32 -19.18 6.57
N GLY A 96 9.29 -19.65 7.24
CA GLY A 96 9.38 -20.09 8.62
C GLY A 96 9.75 -18.95 9.58
N ARG A 97 10.88 -19.08 10.28
CA ARG A 97 11.38 -18.10 11.26
C ARG A 97 12.38 -17.09 10.69
N SER A 98 12.91 -17.33 9.49
CA SER A 98 13.93 -16.49 8.87
C SER A 98 13.39 -15.63 7.74
N VAL A 99 14.01 -14.46 7.51
CA VAL A 99 13.74 -13.63 6.35
C VAL A 99 14.53 -14.18 5.17
N GLU A 100 13.85 -14.52 4.09
CA GLU A 100 14.49 -15.05 2.88
C GLU A 100 14.59 -14.01 1.78
N LYS A 101 13.56 -13.16 1.63
CA LYS A 101 13.48 -12.18 0.55
C LYS A 101 13.01 -10.83 1.09
N ILE A 102 13.34 -9.78 0.36
CA ILE A 102 12.77 -8.45 0.54
C ILE A 102 11.89 -8.15 -0.67
N ARG A 103 10.65 -7.77 -0.38
CA ARG A 103 9.69 -7.27 -1.36
C ARG A 103 9.80 -5.76 -1.41
N PHE A 104 10.07 -5.20 -2.58
CA PHE A 104 10.00 -3.77 -2.82
C PHE A 104 8.74 -3.47 -3.63
N ILE A 105 7.98 -2.47 -3.18
CA ILE A 105 6.68 -2.09 -3.73
C ILE A 105 6.81 -0.65 -4.23
N PHE A 106 6.49 -0.43 -5.50
CA PHE A 106 6.61 0.87 -6.15
C PHE A 106 5.26 1.57 -6.22
N ASN A 107 5.12 2.69 -5.49
CA ASN A 107 3.87 3.47 -5.44
C ASN A 107 3.52 4.17 -6.77
N GLY A 108 4.38 4.08 -7.78
CA GLY A 108 4.20 4.67 -9.11
C GLY A 108 3.77 3.69 -10.20
N GLY A 109 3.61 2.41 -9.90
CA GLY A 109 3.14 1.43 -10.88
C GLY A 109 1.71 1.74 -11.32
N LYS A 110 1.47 1.91 -12.63
CA LYS A 110 0.14 2.18 -13.20
C LYS A 110 -0.93 1.22 -12.68
N LYS A 111 -0.57 -0.04 -12.43
CA LYS A 111 -1.47 -1.06 -11.87
C LYS A 111 -1.81 -0.82 -10.39
N ALA A 112 -0.84 -0.42 -9.55
CA ALA A 112 -1.08 -0.15 -8.13
C ALA A 112 -1.97 1.08 -7.92
N LEU A 113 -1.81 2.12 -8.75
CA LEU A 113 -2.71 3.29 -8.78
C LEU A 113 -4.10 2.88 -9.24
N ALA A 114 -4.22 2.13 -10.34
CA ALA A 114 -5.48 1.63 -10.85
C ALA A 114 -6.22 0.71 -9.85
N GLN A 115 -5.49 -0.15 -9.12
CA GLN A 115 -6.07 -0.98 -8.07
C GLN A 115 -6.59 -0.16 -6.89
N LYS A 116 -5.81 0.83 -6.40
CA LYS A 116 -6.25 1.75 -5.34
C LYS A 116 -7.46 2.58 -5.75
N GLU A 117 -7.53 3.01 -7.01
CA GLU A 117 -8.69 3.72 -7.56
C GLU A 117 -9.92 2.80 -7.67
N GLN A 118 -9.73 1.58 -8.15
CA GLN A 118 -10.81 0.58 -8.22
C GLN A 118 -11.34 0.20 -6.83
N GLU A 119 -10.46 0.07 -5.86
CA GLU A 119 -10.83 -0.27 -4.48
C GLU A 119 -11.59 0.88 -3.81
N LYS A 120 -11.14 2.13 -3.99
CA LYS A 120 -11.88 3.34 -3.58
C LYS A 120 -13.23 3.43 -4.27
N ALA A 121 -13.30 3.19 -5.56
CA ALA A 121 -14.55 3.21 -6.32
C ALA A 121 -15.52 2.10 -5.86
N LYS A 122 -15.04 0.90 -5.56
CA LYS A 122 -15.85 -0.20 -5.00
C LYS A 122 -16.37 0.16 -3.61
N GLU A 123 -15.55 0.75 -2.75
CA GLU A 123 -15.96 1.16 -1.40
C GLU A 123 -16.97 2.30 -1.45
N GLU A 124 -16.78 3.28 -2.33
CA GLU A 124 -17.73 4.36 -2.53
C GLU A 124 -19.07 3.85 -3.08
N LYS A 125 -19.05 2.93 -4.06
CA LYS A 125 -20.24 2.27 -4.58
C LYS A 125 -20.98 1.50 -3.49
N ARG A 126 -20.26 0.77 -2.63
CA ARG A 126 -20.81 0.07 -1.48
C ARG A 126 -21.48 1.03 -0.50
N ARG A 127 -20.82 2.16 -0.20
CA ARG A 127 -21.34 3.23 0.67
C ARG A 127 -22.60 3.86 0.09
N ARG A 128 -22.61 4.17 -1.21
CA ARG A 128 -23.80 4.71 -1.90
C ARG A 128 -24.98 3.73 -1.88
N LEU A 129 -24.71 2.44 -2.11
CA LEU A 129 -25.75 1.41 -2.09
C LEU A 129 -26.34 1.23 -0.68
N THR A 130 -25.52 1.30 0.35
CA THR A 130 -25.95 1.24 1.75
C THR A 130 -26.80 2.45 2.11
N ASN A 131 -26.40 3.66 1.68
CA ASN A 131 -27.19 4.88 1.87
C ASN A 131 -28.54 4.82 1.13
N GLN A 132 -28.57 4.36 -0.12
CA GLN A 132 -29.83 4.23 -0.86
C GLN A 132 -30.78 3.21 -0.22
N ARG A 133 -30.27 2.09 0.25
CA ARG A 133 -31.07 1.11 0.99
C ARG A 133 -31.61 1.70 2.30
N PHE A 134 -30.80 2.49 3.00
CA PHE A 134 -31.20 3.19 4.20
C PHE A 134 -32.33 4.20 3.92
N ILE A 135 -32.19 5.05 2.90
CA ILE A 135 -33.21 6.04 2.51
C ILE A 135 -34.53 5.35 2.16
N ARG A 136 -34.50 4.31 1.32
CA ARG A 136 -35.70 3.54 0.95
C ARG A 136 -36.36 2.87 2.16
N ALA A 137 -35.58 2.38 3.11
CA ALA A 137 -36.10 1.78 4.33
C ALA A 137 -36.81 2.81 5.22
N VAL A 138 -36.25 4.03 5.34
CA VAL A 138 -36.84 5.14 6.09
C VAL A 138 -38.12 5.64 5.41
N GLU A 139 -38.13 5.78 4.08
CA GLU A 139 -39.33 6.18 3.32
C GLU A 139 -40.45 5.13 3.43
N CYS A 140 -40.12 3.86 3.33
CA CYS A 140 -41.07 2.79 3.50
C CYS A 140 -41.64 2.71 4.93
N ALA A 141 -40.81 2.97 5.95
CA ALA A 141 -41.25 3.02 7.34
C ALA A 141 -42.19 4.23 7.58
N LYS A 142 -41.91 5.39 6.99
CA LYS A 142 -42.79 6.58 7.03
C LYS A 142 -44.14 6.32 6.34
N ALA A 143 -44.11 5.70 5.17
CA ALA A 143 -45.31 5.37 4.40
C ALA A 143 -46.26 4.36 5.10
N LYS A 144 -45.70 3.51 5.97
CA LYS A 144 -46.42 2.47 6.76
C LYS A 144 -46.77 2.90 8.19
N GLY A 145 -46.79 4.19 8.48
CA GLY A 145 -47.15 4.71 9.81
C GLY A 145 -46.11 4.45 10.89
N GLY A 146 -44.84 4.25 10.50
CA GLY A 146 -43.73 4.13 11.44
C GLY A 146 -43.52 2.74 12.02
N ASP A 147 -44.25 1.72 11.61
CA ASP A 147 -44.09 0.35 12.12
C ASP A 147 -42.95 -0.37 11.41
N CYS A 148 -41.76 -0.34 12.04
CA CYS A 148 -40.55 -0.99 11.56
C CYS A 148 -40.56 -2.53 11.70
N ARG A 149 -41.62 -3.14 12.23
CA ARG A 149 -41.68 -4.59 12.54
C ARG A 149 -41.85 -5.47 11.30
N VAL A 150 -42.16 -4.90 10.16
CA VAL A 150 -42.53 -5.64 8.94
C VAL A 150 -41.35 -5.91 8.00
N MET A 151 -40.11 -5.54 8.36
CA MET A 151 -38.96 -5.69 7.46
C MET A 151 -37.91 -6.65 8.02
N ASP A 152 -37.72 -7.76 7.37
CA ASP A 152 -36.77 -8.84 7.76
C ASP A 152 -35.30 -8.44 7.90
N ASN A 153 -34.90 -7.27 7.39
CA ASN A 153 -33.53 -6.75 7.43
C ASN A 153 -33.32 -5.53 8.33
N MET A 154 -34.27 -5.17 9.18
CA MET A 154 -34.23 -3.94 9.99
C MET A 154 -33.22 -3.92 11.12
N ARG A 155 -32.64 -5.04 11.54
CA ARG A 155 -31.59 -5.04 12.59
C ARG A 155 -30.37 -4.21 12.20
N ILE A 156 -30.02 -4.16 10.91
CA ILE A 156 -28.88 -3.38 10.40
C ILE A 156 -29.27 -1.90 10.26
N VAL A 157 -30.48 -1.62 9.81
CA VAL A 157 -31.00 -0.25 9.61
C VAL A 157 -31.21 0.44 10.95
N CYS A 158 -31.73 -0.24 11.97
CA CYS A 158 -31.91 0.30 13.31
C CYS A 158 -30.58 0.62 14.02
N LYS A 159 -29.49 -0.10 13.73
CA LYS A 159 -28.15 0.24 14.27
C LYS A 159 -27.57 1.54 13.69
N LEU A 160 -27.97 1.91 12.49
CA LEU A 160 -27.49 3.09 11.76
C LEU A 160 -28.46 4.28 11.86
N CYS A 161 -29.67 4.08 12.40
CA CYS A 161 -30.68 5.11 12.52
C CYS A 161 -30.29 6.14 13.60
N ARG A 162 -30.23 7.42 13.23
CA ARG A 162 -29.97 8.53 14.18
C ARG A 162 -31.13 8.80 15.14
N GLU A 163 -32.33 8.30 14.80
CA GLU A 163 -33.54 8.48 15.60
C GLU A 163 -33.84 7.28 16.50
N LYS A 164 -32.80 6.63 17.03
CA LYS A 164 -32.94 5.47 17.95
C LYS A 164 -33.79 5.75 19.18
N GLU A 165 -33.78 6.99 19.66
CA GLU A 165 -34.52 7.41 20.86
C GLU A 165 -36.03 7.45 20.59
N ILE A 166 -36.44 7.91 19.40
CA ILE A 166 -37.85 7.99 19.02
C ILE A 166 -38.39 6.56 18.77
N CYS A 167 -37.62 5.70 18.08
CA CYS A 167 -37.99 4.28 17.89
C CYS A 167 -38.05 3.49 19.19
N SER A 168 -37.21 3.79 20.18
CA SER A 168 -37.24 3.10 21.47
C SER A 168 -38.44 3.52 22.34
N SER A 169 -38.98 4.72 22.14
CA SER A 169 -40.19 5.18 22.83
C SER A 169 -41.47 4.55 22.26
N ILE A 170 -41.49 4.25 20.96
CA ILE A 170 -42.60 3.54 20.28
C ILE A 170 -42.61 2.04 20.62
N ARG A 171 -41.47 1.44 20.94
CA ARG A 171 -41.38 0.03 21.36
C ARG A 171 -41.88 -0.28 22.77
N ARG A 172 -42.14 0.73 23.61
CA ARG A 172 -42.61 0.54 24.98
C ARG A 172 -44.10 0.74 25.15
N LYS A 173 -44.86 0.96 24.11
CA LYS A 173 -46.31 0.90 24.04
C LYS A 173 -46.72 -0.32 23.21
#